data_4e24e0ff96f0198bbe9d61d76f045bca
#
_entry.id   4e24e0ff96f0198bbe9d61d76f045bca
#
_cell.length_a   1.000
_cell.length_b   1.000
_cell.length_c   1.000
_cell.angle_alpha   90.00
_cell.angle_beta   90.00
_cell.angle_gamma   90.00
#
_symmetry.space_group_name_H-M   'P 1'
#
loop_
_entity.id
_entity.type
_entity.pdbx_description
1 polymer ?
#
loop_
_entity_poly.entity_id
_entity_poly.type
_entity_poly.pdbx_seq_one_letter_code
_entity_poly.pdbx_strand_id
1 'polypeptide(L)'
;LKTLEEPPAHVVLILTAVDVDALPPTVLSRCQRLDLRPLPRGRVEAELRARGLDAAQARLLAGLSAGRIGWAFAAGEREGVLLNRRQRELDSMVRVLPAGRIERLALAQSLGRDPRASRETLELWAAWWRDLLLLSGRGDGPVVNVDRLAELRSLAGPERLGQAWAAVRALQNAAAQIEDNVNP
;
A
#
# COMPACT_ATOMS: atom_id res chain seq x y z
N LEU A 1 -0.87 11.43 32.77
CA LEU A 1 -2.33 11.53 32.58
C LEU A 1 -2.89 12.88 33.01
N LYS A 2 -2.33 13.54 34.05
CA LYS A 2 -2.78 14.84 34.57
C LYS A 2 -2.91 15.93 33.48
N THR A 3 -2.00 15.96 32.52
CA THR A 3 -2.04 16.91 31.38
C THR A 3 -3.19 16.65 30.41
N LEU A 4 -3.73 15.43 30.34
CA LEU A 4 -4.92 15.10 29.56
C LEU A 4 -6.22 15.46 30.28
N GLU A 5 -6.20 15.50 31.62
CA GLU A 5 -7.35 15.81 32.45
C GLU A 5 -7.56 17.33 32.57
N GLU A 6 -6.46 18.05 32.71
CA GLU A 6 -6.48 19.52 32.91
C GLU A 6 -5.42 20.16 31.98
N PRO A 7 -5.67 20.21 30.67
CA PRO A 7 -4.76 20.92 29.77
C PRO A 7 -4.85 22.43 30.04
N PRO A 8 -3.73 23.17 29.97
CA PRO A 8 -3.76 24.63 30.01
C PRO A 8 -4.71 25.18 28.94
N ALA A 9 -5.41 26.27 29.21
CA ALA A 9 -6.49 26.82 28.37
C ALA A 9 -6.10 27.12 26.90
N HIS A 10 -4.80 27.23 26.62
CA HIS A 10 -4.26 27.50 25.28
C HIS A 10 -3.62 26.27 24.60
N VAL A 11 -3.75 25.08 25.19
CA VAL A 11 -3.14 23.82 24.67
C VAL A 11 -4.21 22.93 24.08
N VAL A 12 -3.98 22.46 22.87
CA VAL A 12 -4.75 21.38 22.22
C VAL A 12 -3.83 20.17 22.07
N LEU A 13 -4.26 19.03 22.62
CA LEU A 13 -3.54 17.76 22.51
C LEU A 13 -4.17 16.91 21.42
N ILE A 14 -3.41 16.52 20.42
CA ILE A 14 -3.84 15.63 19.33
C ILE A 14 -3.07 14.32 19.47
N LEU A 15 -3.80 13.24 19.75
CA LEU A 15 -3.26 11.89 19.83
C LEU A 15 -3.66 11.13 18.56
N THR A 16 -2.71 10.45 17.93
CA THR A 16 -2.98 9.59 16.77
C THR A 16 -2.77 8.14 17.15
N ALA A 17 -3.70 7.28 16.73
CA ALA A 17 -3.60 5.84 16.93
C ALA A 17 -4.10 5.12 15.68
N VAL A 18 -3.49 3.97 15.36
CA VAL A 18 -3.94 3.09 14.28
C VAL A 18 -5.05 2.18 14.78
N ASP A 19 -4.91 1.70 16.00
CA ASP A 19 -5.87 0.82 16.67
C ASP A 19 -6.37 1.48 17.97
N VAL A 20 -7.66 1.72 18.04
CA VAL A 20 -8.30 2.33 19.20
C VAL A 20 -8.42 1.34 20.35
N ASP A 21 -8.60 0.06 20.04
CA ASP A 21 -8.80 -0.99 21.07
C ASP A 21 -7.50 -1.30 21.82
N ALA A 22 -6.34 -0.92 21.26
CA ALA A 22 -5.05 -0.99 21.91
C ALA A 22 -4.80 0.15 22.92
N LEU A 23 -5.66 1.19 22.95
CA LEU A 23 -5.48 2.33 23.83
C LEU A 23 -6.09 2.08 25.21
N PRO A 24 -5.43 2.54 26.31
CA PRO A 24 -5.99 2.44 27.64
C PRO A 24 -7.36 3.17 27.74
N PRO A 25 -8.36 2.57 28.43
CA PRO A 25 -9.67 3.20 28.61
C PRO A 25 -9.60 4.59 29.25
N THR A 26 -8.59 4.83 30.07
CA THR A 26 -8.32 6.12 30.71
C THR A 26 -7.95 7.24 29.73
N VAL A 27 -7.39 6.91 28.57
CA VAL A 27 -7.12 7.86 27.47
C VAL A 27 -8.39 8.11 26.67
N LEU A 28 -9.10 7.02 26.33
CA LEU A 28 -10.33 7.09 25.53
C LEU A 28 -11.41 7.92 26.19
N SER A 29 -11.57 7.82 27.52
CA SER A 29 -12.59 8.56 28.27
C SER A 29 -12.34 10.07 28.35
N ARG A 30 -11.12 10.53 28.02
CA ARG A 30 -10.70 11.95 28.11
C ARG A 30 -10.46 12.62 26.75
N CYS A 31 -10.59 11.86 25.67
CA CYS A 31 -10.36 12.36 24.33
C CYS A 31 -11.64 12.35 23.51
N GLN A 32 -11.85 13.39 22.71
CA GLN A 32 -12.84 13.33 21.66
C GLN A 32 -12.30 12.49 20.50
N ARG A 33 -12.99 11.40 20.18
CA ARG A 33 -12.61 10.51 19.09
C ARG A 33 -13.00 11.11 17.73
N LEU A 34 -12.06 11.13 16.80
CA LEU A 34 -12.25 11.47 15.40
C LEU A 34 -11.75 10.32 14.51
N ASP A 35 -12.68 9.59 13.89
CA ASP A 35 -12.34 8.50 12.99
C ASP A 35 -12.01 9.02 11.59
N LEU A 36 -10.77 8.91 11.19
CA LEU A 36 -10.31 9.25 9.85
C LEU A 36 -10.42 8.00 8.95
N ARG A 37 -11.38 8.03 8.03
CA ARG A 37 -11.59 6.94 7.07
C ARG A 37 -10.89 7.23 5.75
N PRO A 38 -10.39 6.18 5.05
CA PRO A 38 -9.87 6.34 3.70
C PRO A 38 -10.91 6.99 2.78
N LEU A 39 -10.47 7.92 1.94
CA LEU A 39 -11.33 8.56 0.95
C LEU A 39 -11.62 7.62 -0.22
N PRO A 40 -12.80 7.72 -0.85
CA PRO A 40 -13.06 7.03 -2.11
C PRO A 40 -12.04 7.42 -3.18
N ARG A 41 -11.60 6.44 -3.99
CA ARG A 41 -10.59 6.63 -5.04
C ARG A 41 -10.89 7.83 -5.96
N GLY A 42 -12.16 7.96 -6.40
CA GLY A 42 -12.56 9.08 -7.28
C GLY A 42 -12.39 10.46 -6.64
N ARG A 43 -12.56 10.57 -5.30
CA ARG A 43 -12.29 11.83 -4.58
C ARG A 43 -10.81 12.14 -4.56
N VAL A 44 -9.96 11.15 -4.28
CA VAL A 44 -8.50 11.34 -4.31
C VAL A 44 -8.03 11.73 -5.72
N GLU A 45 -8.54 11.05 -6.76
CA GLU A 45 -8.23 11.38 -8.17
C GLU A 45 -8.63 12.82 -8.51
N ALA A 46 -9.83 13.25 -8.14
CA ALA A 46 -10.31 14.60 -8.37
C ALA A 46 -9.42 15.66 -7.70
N GLU A 47 -9.03 15.44 -6.45
CA GLU A 47 -8.16 16.36 -5.71
C GLU A 47 -6.74 16.45 -6.31
N LEU A 48 -6.17 15.31 -6.78
CA LEU A 48 -4.88 15.30 -7.47
C LEU A 48 -4.94 16.09 -8.78
N ARG A 49 -6.02 15.92 -9.56
CA ARG A 49 -6.23 16.68 -10.80
C ARG A 49 -6.42 18.17 -10.54
N ALA A 50 -7.13 18.54 -9.48
CA ALA A 50 -7.27 19.94 -9.07
C ALA A 50 -5.93 20.59 -8.70
N ARG A 51 -4.93 19.80 -8.32
CA ARG A 51 -3.54 20.23 -8.06
C ARG A 51 -2.63 20.21 -9.28
N GLY A 52 -3.17 19.92 -10.46
CA GLY A 52 -2.46 20.02 -11.73
C GLY A 52 -1.82 18.71 -12.22
N LEU A 53 -2.06 17.57 -11.56
CA LEU A 53 -1.59 16.28 -12.10
C LEU A 53 -2.42 15.89 -13.33
N ASP A 54 -1.77 15.26 -14.32
CA ASP A 54 -2.48 14.72 -15.44
C ASP A 54 -3.42 13.56 -15.05
N ALA A 55 -4.38 13.24 -15.92
CA ALA A 55 -5.43 12.28 -15.61
C ALA A 55 -4.90 10.84 -15.35
N ALA A 56 -3.85 10.43 -16.08
CA ALA A 56 -3.28 9.08 -15.93
C ALA A 56 -2.53 8.94 -14.62
N GLN A 57 -1.73 9.94 -14.27
CA GLN A 57 -0.98 10.04 -13.04
C GLN A 57 -1.90 10.13 -11.82
N ALA A 58 -2.90 11.02 -11.85
CA ALA A 58 -3.88 11.18 -10.79
C ALA A 58 -4.63 9.86 -10.52
N ARG A 59 -5.03 9.16 -11.58
CA ARG A 59 -5.71 7.88 -11.49
C ARG A 59 -4.83 6.78 -10.89
N LEU A 60 -3.55 6.72 -11.28
CA LEU A 60 -2.57 5.78 -10.73
C LEU A 60 -2.32 6.05 -9.25
N LEU A 61 -1.98 7.28 -8.89
CA LEU A 61 -1.68 7.66 -7.50
C LEU A 61 -2.90 7.52 -6.59
N ALA A 62 -4.11 7.82 -7.07
CA ALA A 62 -5.34 7.57 -6.33
C ALA A 62 -5.55 6.08 -6.04
N GLY A 63 -5.22 5.20 -7.00
CA GLY A 63 -5.23 3.76 -6.78
C GLY A 63 -4.20 3.30 -5.73
N LEU A 64 -2.96 3.77 -5.85
CA LEU A 64 -1.86 3.42 -4.97
C LEU A 64 -2.03 3.96 -3.54
N SER A 65 -2.73 5.08 -3.37
CA SER A 65 -2.94 5.72 -2.07
C SER A 65 -3.80 4.93 -1.10
N ALA A 66 -4.61 3.99 -1.59
CA ALA A 66 -5.63 3.30 -0.80
C ALA A 66 -6.53 4.28 0.01
N GLY A 67 -6.86 5.44 -0.58
CA GLY A 67 -7.69 6.48 0.04
C GLY A 67 -6.96 7.41 1.01
N ARG A 68 -5.63 7.28 1.18
CA ARG A 68 -4.80 8.14 2.03
C ARG A 68 -4.40 9.40 1.27
N ILE A 69 -5.23 10.45 1.36
CA ILE A 69 -5.05 11.70 0.59
C ILE A 69 -3.70 12.38 0.84
N GLY A 70 -3.23 12.43 2.08
CA GLY A 70 -1.94 13.01 2.43
C GLY A 70 -0.76 12.27 1.75
N TRP A 71 -0.83 10.94 1.70
CA TRP A 71 0.13 10.13 0.96
C TRP A 71 0.08 10.45 -0.54
N ALA A 72 -1.13 10.56 -1.11
CA ALA A 72 -1.31 10.85 -2.53
C ALA A 72 -0.69 12.21 -2.93
N PHE A 73 -0.84 13.23 -2.08
CA PHE A 73 -0.24 14.54 -2.31
C PHE A 73 1.29 14.50 -2.25
N ALA A 74 1.85 13.90 -1.20
CA ALA A 74 3.29 13.74 -1.06
C ALA A 74 3.91 12.90 -2.20
N ALA A 75 3.18 11.90 -2.70
CA ALA A 75 3.58 11.10 -3.84
C ALA A 75 3.54 11.89 -5.15
N GLY A 76 2.55 12.77 -5.34
CA GLY A 76 2.45 13.66 -6.49
C GLY A 76 3.61 14.66 -6.58
N GLU A 77 4.05 15.22 -5.46
CA GLU A 77 5.20 16.13 -5.40
C GLU A 77 6.53 15.43 -5.74
N ARG A 78 6.65 14.13 -5.47
CA ARG A 78 7.86 13.31 -5.70
C ARG A 78 7.66 12.27 -6.79
N GLU A 79 6.74 12.51 -7.68
CA GLU A 79 6.21 11.53 -8.63
C GLU A 79 7.29 10.76 -9.38
N GLY A 80 8.25 11.44 -9.99
CA GLY A 80 9.30 10.80 -10.79
C GLY A 80 10.13 9.79 -10.00
N VAL A 81 10.45 10.08 -8.73
CA VAL A 81 11.25 9.19 -7.88
C VAL A 81 10.43 7.96 -7.44
N LEU A 82 9.19 8.18 -7.00
CA LEU A 82 8.32 7.12 -6.50
C LEU A 82 7.89 6.17 -7.60
N LEU A 83 7.45 6.69 -8.74
CA LEU A 83 6.99 5.87 -9.86
C LEU A 83 8.15 5.10 -10.52
N ASN A 84 9.33 5.71 -10.65
CA ASN A 84 10.53 5.02 -11.16
C ASN A 84 10.99 3.89 -10.22
N ARG A 85 10.94 4.11 -8.89
CA ARG A 85 11.22 3.04 -7.93
C ARG A 85 10.20 1.91 -8.09
N ARG A 86 8.90 2.23 -8.07
CA ARG A 86 7.83 1.25 -8.25
C ARG A 86 7.98 0.45 -9.53
N GLN A 87 8.29 1.09 -10.66
CA GLN A 87 8.53 0.39 -11.92
C GLN A 87 9.65 -0.62 -11.81
N ARG A 88 10.81 -0.21 -11.28
CA ARG A 88 11.96 -1.12 -11.08
C ARG A 88 11.61 -2.32 -10.20
N GLU A 89 10.87 -2.11 -9.11
CA GLU A 89 10.46 -3.19 -8.21
C GLU A 89 9.49 -4.17 -8.90
N LEU A 90 8.51 -3.67 -9.65
CA LEU A 90 7.60 -4.52 -10.41
C LEU A 90 8.32 -5.26 -11.56
N ASP A 91 9.21 -4.59 -12.29
CA ASP A 91 10.00 -5.23 -13.34
C ASP A 91 10.92 -6.33 -12.79
N SER A 92 11.51 -6.11 -11.62
CA SER A 92 12.32 -7.12 -10.93
C SER A 92 11.50 -8.35 -10.57
N MET A 93 10.28 -8.18 -10.07
CA MET A 93 9.36 -9.27 -9.77
C MET A 93 8.96 -10.04 -11.04
N VAL A 94 8.47 -9.34 -12.06
CA VAL A 94 8.00 -9.97 -13.32
C VAL A 94 9.12 -10.76 -13.97
N ARG A 95 10.35 -10.24 -13.97
CA ARG A 95 11.54 -10.93 -14.52
C ARG A 95 11.84 -12.25 -13.83
N VAL A 96 11.61 -12.35 -12.50
CA VAL A 96 11.93 -13.59 -11.77
C VAL A 96 10.77 -14.58 -11.71
N LEU A 97 9.57 -14.24 -12.22
CA LEU A 97 8.47 -15.19 -12.27
C LEU A 97 8.80 -16.48 -13.06
N PRO A 98 9.38 -16.41 -14.26
CA PRO A 98 9.82 -17.58 -15.00
C PRO A 98 11.18 -18.10 -14.56
N ALA A 99 11.91 -17.35 -13.72
CA ALA A 99 13.30 -17.66 -13.35
C ALA A 99 13.43 -18.86 -12.41
N GLY A 100 14.64 -19.42 -12.33
CA GLY A 100 14.98 -20.55 -11.48
C GLY A 100 15.06 -20.19 -9.98
N ARG A 101 15.34 -21.21 -9.16
CA ARG A 101 15.43 -21.02 -7.69
C ARG A 101 16.56 -20.07 -7.27
N ILE A 102 17.67 -20.08 -7.98
CA ILE A 102 18.87 -19.29 -7.64
C ILE A 102 18.54 -17.79 -7.77
N GLU A 103 17.94 -17.38 -8.88
CA GLU A 103 17.59 -15.99 -9.13
C GLU A 103 16.54 -15.48 -8.15
N ARG A 104 15.55 -16.33 -7.80
CA ARG A 104 14.53 -15.99 -6.80
C ARG A 104 15.14 -15.81 -5.42
N LEU A 105 16.08 -16.68 -5.04
CA LEU A 105 16.78 -16.57 -3.75
C LEU A 105 17.67 -15.32 -3.71
N ALA A 106 18.38 -15.01 -4.78
CA ALA A 106 19.19 -13.80 -4.87
C ALA A 106 18.35 -12.54 -4.73
N LEU A 107 17.15 -12.48 -5.34
CA LEU A 107 16.22 -11.38 -5.17
C LEU A 107 15.75 -11.28 -3.70
N ALA A 108 15.35 -12.40 -3.09
CA ALA A 108 14.93 -12.42 -1.70
C ALA A 108 16.03 -11.92 -0.74
N GLN A 109 17.27 -12.33 -0.95
CA GLN A 109 18.41 -11.84 -0.17
C GLN A 109 18.65 -10.33 -0.35
N SER A 110 18.40 -9.78 -1.55
CA SER A 110 18.54 -8.35 -1.80
C SER A 110 17.48 -7.53 -1.09
N LEU A 111 16.27 -8.08 -0.95
CA LEU A 111 15.16 -7.44 -0.22
C LEU A 111 15.41 -7.42 1.29
N GLY A 112 15.97 -8.48 1.87
CA GLY A 112 16.14 -8.61 3.32
C GLY A 112 17.11 -7.64 4.00
N ARG A 113 17.73 -6.71 3.26
CA ARG A 113 18.72 -5.77 3.81
C ARG A 113 18.12 -4.59 4.58
N ASP A 114 16.95 -4.15 4.18
CA ASP A 114 16.20 -3.05 4.82
C ASP A 114 14.75 -3.49 5.03
N PRO A 115 14.33 -3.77 6.28
CA PRO A 115 13.00 -4.28 6.58
C PRO A 115 11.88 -3.35 6.09
N ARG A 116 12.05 -2.03 6.23
CA ARG A 116 11.04 -1.07 5.79
C ARG A 116 10.90 -1.05 4.27
N ALA A 117 12.02 -0.98 3.55
CA ALA A 117 12.01 -1.01 2.09
C ALA A 117 11.48 -2.35 1.56
N SER A 118 11.80 -3.46 2.25
CA SER A 118 11.29 -4.79 1.93
C SER A 118 9.77 -4.85 2.04
N ARG A 119 9.21 -4.36 3.14
CA ARG A 119 7.77 -4.31 3.35
C ARG A 119 7.07 -3.50 2.26
N GLU A 120 7.57 -2.30 1.95
CA GLU A 120 7.02 -1.45 0.88
C GLU A 120 7.03 -2.20 -0.48
N THR A 121 8.10 -2.94 -0.78
CA THR A 121 8.21 -3.73 -2.01
C THR A 121 7.23 -4.90 -2.01
N LEU A 122 7.07 -5.62 -0.89
CA LEU A 122 6.11 -6.73 -0.77
C LEU A 122 4.65 -6.23 -0.92
N GLU A 123 4.33 -5.06 -0.38
CA GLU A 123 3.00 -4.44 -0.55
C GLU A 123 2.72 -4.09 -2.02
N LEU A 124 3.73 -3.55 -2.74
CA LEU A 124 3.62 -3.30 -4.19
C LEU A 124 3.37 -4.59 -4.99
N TRP A 125 4.11 -5.64 -4.68
CA TRP A 125 3.95 -6.93 -5.34
C TRP A 125 2.61 -7.58 -5.02
N ALA A 126 2.16 -7.49 -3.76
CA ALA A 126 0.84 -7.99 -3.35
C ALA A 126 -0.29 -7.27 -4.10
N ALA A 127 -0.18 -5.96 -4.30
CA ALA A 127 -1.14 -5.18 -5.08
C ALA A 127 -1.18 -5.62 -6.56
N TRP A 128 -0.03 -5.91 -7.17
CA TRP A 128 0.05 -6.40 -8.54
C TRP A 128 -0.58 -7.81 -8.68
N TRP A 129 -0.24 -8.73 -7.76
CA TRP A 129 -0.82 -10.07 -7.73
C TRP A 129 -2.32 -10.07 -7.44
N ARG A 130 -2.79 -9.15 -6.60
CA ARG A 130 -4.21 -8.94 -6.35
C ARG A 130 -4.94 -8.50 -7.64
N ASP A 131 -4.36 -7.59 -8.40
CA ASP A 131 -4.93 -7.13 -9.66
C ASP A 131 -4.97 -8.29 -10.68
N LEU A 132 -3.92 -9.11 -10.75
CA LEU A 132 -3.90 -10.32 -11.58
C LEU A 132 -4.98 -11.32 -11.15
N LEU A 133 -5.17 -11.51 -9.84
CA LEU A 133 -6.23 -12.37 -9.28
C LEU A 133 -7.62 -11.88 -9.68
N LEU A 134 -7.89 -10.59 -9.54
CA LEU A 134 -9.17 -9.97 -9.94
C LEU A 134 -9.46 -10.20 -11.43
N LEU A 135 -8.49 -9.91 -12.30
CA LEU A 135 -8.64 -10.08 -13.74
C LEU A 135 -8.79 -11.55 -14.15
N SER A 136 -8.08 -12.46 -13.48
CA SER A 136 -8.18 -13.91 -13.75
C SER A 136 -9.53 -14.49 -13.31
N GLY A 137 -10.12 -13.95 -12.23
CA GLY A 137 -11.43 -14.36 -11.71
C GLY A 137 -12.61 -13.65 -12.36
N ARG A 138 -12.38 -12.82 -13.41
CA ARG A 138 -13.41 -11.95 -14.02
C ARG A 138 -14.11 -11.04 -13.00
N GLY A 139 -13.37 -10.64 -11.97
CA GLY A 139 -13.88 -9.72 -10.96
C GLY A 139 -13.96 -8.29 -11.48
N ASP A 140 -15.01 -7.57 -11.13
CA ASP A 140 -15.23 -6.17 -11.49
C ASP A 140 -14.57 -5.17 -10.52
N GLY A 141 -13.65 -5.65 -9.67
CA GLY A 141 -12.96 -4.80 -8.71
C GLY A 141 -12.02 -3.78 -9.37
N PRO A 142 -11.79 -2.65 -8.72
CA PRO A 142 -10.92 -1.61 -9.26
C PRO A 142 -9.46 -2.06 -9.27
N VAL A 143 -8.89 -2.17 -10.48
CA VAL A 143 -7.45 -2.42 -10.68
C VAL A 143 -6.66 -1.21 -10.21
N VAL A 144 -5.61 -1.45 -9.41
CA VAL A 144 -4.71 -0.40 -8.90
C VAL A 144 -3.63 -0.07 -9.91
N ASN A 145 -3.01 -1.09 -10.52
CA ASN A 145 -1.91 -0.96 -11.47
C ASN A 145 -2.43 -0.68 -12.89
N VAL A 146 -3.10 0.47 -13.07
CA VAL A 146 -3.75 0.83 -14.33
C VAL A 146 -2.75 1.07 -15.47
N ASP A 147 -1.53 1.49 -15.13
CA ASP A 147 -0.41 1.68 -16.04
C ASP A 147 0.13 0.36 -16.61
N ARG A 148 -0.12 -0.76 -15.92
CA ARG A 148 0.28 -2.12 -16.33
C ARG A 148 -0.90 -3.01 -16.73
N LEU A 149 -2.04 -2.41 -17.04
CA LEU A 149 -3.27 -3.15 -17.33
C LEU A 149 -3.13 -4.07 -18.55
N ALA A 150 -2.40 -3.66 -19.58
CA ALA A 150 -2.17 -4.49 -20.76
C ALA A 150 -1.34 -5.74 -20.42
N GLU A 151 -0.27 -5.58 -19.64
CA GLU A 151 0.57 -6.68 -19.13
C GLU A 151 -0.26 -7.64 -18.25
N LEU A 152 -1.01 -7.10 -17.27
CA LEU A 152 -1.86 -7.89 -16.40
C LEU A 152 -2.90 -8.70 -17.18
N ARG A 153 -3.54 -8.09 -18.18
CA ARG A 153 -4.52 -8.79 -19.05
C ARG A 153 -3.89 -9.89 -19.88
N SER A 154 -2.65 -9.73 -20.35
CA SER A 154 -1.95 -10.78 -21.10
C SER A 154 -1.56 -11.98 -20.23
N LEU A 155 -1.42 -11.77 -18.93
CA LEU A 155 -1.08 -12.81 -17.95
C LEU A 155 -2.31 -13.43 -17.28
N ALA A 156 -3.48 -12.75 -17.32
CA ALA A 156 -4.68 -13.18 -16.62
C ALA A 156 -5.33 -14.38 -17.34
N GLY A 157 -5.75 -15.35 -16.54
CA GLY A 157 -6.49 -16.53 -17.01
C GLY A 157 -6.95 -17.40 -15.85
N PRO A 158 -7.96 -18.24 -16.04
CA PRO A 158 -8.49 -19.10 -14.99
C PRO A 158 -7.41 -20.02 -14.36
N GLU A 159 -6.44 -20.43 -15.16
CA GLU A 159 -5.30 -21.27 -14.74
C GLU A 159 -4.35 -20.53 -13.77
N ARG A 160 -4.40 -19.22 -13.75
CA ARG A 160 -3.58 -18.37 -12.88
C ARG A 160 -4.22 -18.09 -11.52
N LEU A 161 -5.50 -18.35 -11.33
CA LEU A 161 -6.23 -18.05 -10.10
C LEU A 161 -5.55 -18.63 -8.85
N GLY A 162 -5.23 -19.91 -8.86
CA GLY A 162 -4.59 -20.57 -7.73
C GLY A 162 -3.20 -20.00 -7.42
N GLN A 163 -2.43 -19.72 -8.47
CA GLN A 163 -1.10 -19.13 -8.33
C GLN A 163 -1.18 -17.69 -7.77
N ALA A 164 -2.08 -16.88 -8.32
CA ALA A 164 -2.25 -15.50 -7.88
C ALA A 164 -2.73 -15.42 -6.42
N TRP A 165 -3.68 -16.27 -6.03
CA TRP A 165 -4.13 -16.38 -4.65
C TRP A 165 -2.99 -16.76 -3.68
N ALA A 166 -2.23 -17.81 -4.03
CA ALA A 166 -1.10 -18.25 -3.22
C ALA A 166 -0.03 -17.16 -3.08
N ALA A 167 0.26 -16.41 -4.16
CA ALA A 167 1.23 -15.33 -4.15
C ALA A 167 0.76 -14.17 -3.23
N VAL A 168 -0.49 -13.74 -3.34
CA VAL A 168 -1.05 -12.70 -2.44
C VAL A 168 -0.89 -13.09 -0.98
N ARG A 169 -1.30 -14.31 -0.61
CA ARG A 169 -1.17 -14.79 0.76
C ARG A 169 0.28 -14.86 1.26
N ALA A 170 1.17 -15.39 0.42
CA ALA A 170 2.59 -15.50 0.78
C ALA A 170 3.23 -14.11 1.02
N LEU A 171 2.92 -13.14 0.15
CA LEU A 171 3.44 -11.76 0.27
C LEU A 171 2.87 -11.04 1.50
N GLN A 172 1.58 -11.21 1.80
CA GLN A 172 0.95 -10.64 3.00
C GLN A 172 1.55 -11.24 4.28
N ASN A 173 1.73 -12.56 4.32
CA ASN A 173 2.36 -13.23 5.47
C ASN A 173 3.81 -12.77 5.66
N ALA A 174 4.59 -12.63 4.58
CA ALA A 174 5.96 -12.14 4.66
C ALA A 174 6.03 -10.68 5.15
N ALA A 175 5.12 -9.83 4.69
CA ALA A 175 5.04 -8.44 5.16
C ALA A 175 4.70 -8.36 6.65
N ALA A 176 3.75 -9.17 7.13
CA ALA A 176 3.39 -9.26 8.55
C ALA A 176 4.57 -9.76 9.41
N GLN A 177 5.30 -10.78 8.96
CA GLN A 177 6.48 -11.30 9.67
C GLN A 177 7.59 -10.25 9.82
N ILE A 178 7.78 -9.39 8.81
CA ILE A 178 8.73 -8.29 8.90
C ILE A 178 8.28 -7.27 9.95
N GLU A 179 6.98 -7.00 10.03
CA GLU A 179 6.41 -6.06 11.01
C GLU A 179 6.59 -6.57 12.44
N ASP A 180 6.31 -7.84 12.68
CA ASP A 180 6.46 -8.48 13.99
C ASP A 180 7.92 -8.53 14.47
N ASN A 181 8.90 -8.64 13.56
CA ASN A 181 10.33 -8.68 13.88
C ASN A 181 10.98 -7.28 14.06
N VAL A 182 10.30 -6.22 13.66
CA VAL A 182 10.78 -4.82 13.79
C VAL A 182 10.31 -4.17 15.10
N ASN A 183 9.35 -4.79 15.79
CA ASN A 183 8.90 -4.38 17.14
C ASN A 183 9.35 -5.41 18.19
N PRO A 184 10.56 -5.26 18.80
CA PRO A 184 10.96 -6.04 19.98
C PRO A 184 10.19 -5.58 21.22
#